data_cc139fb97864bee17b489fae4e5ac0f8
#
_entry.id   cc139fb97864bee17b489fae4e5ac0f8
#
_cell.length_a   1.000
_cell.length_b   1.000
_cell.length_c   1.000
_cell.angle_alpha   90.00
_cell.angle_beta   90.00
_cell.angle_gamma   90.00
#
_symmetry.space_group_name_H-M   'P 1'
#
loop_
_entity.id
_entity.type
_entity.pdbx_description
1 polymer ?
#
loop_
_entity_poly.entity_id
_entity_poly.type
_entity_poly.pdbx_seq_one_letter_code
_entity_poly.pdbx_strand_id
1 'polypeptide(L)'
;ILALKGSRANICTMKDSHICEKLREGVKEEINHEGSRDTILVILDRRMDPVTPLLNQWTYQAMIHELIGIKDNTVNLEGREDVPKEMSRFTLSAESDEFYKLNMYANFGQLGQTVQSLVKNYQDMKNKKGNLDSLNDLKDFISTYPEFKKMSGTVDKHVTLMTELSNEHS
;
A
#
# COMPACT_ATOMS: atom_id res chain seq x y z
N ILE A 1 -5.36 -18.53 12.00
CA ILE A 1 -4.33 -17.48 12.19
C ILE A 1 -4.25 -17.10 13.66
N LEU A 2 -5.36 -16.76 14.32
CA LEU A 2 -5.37 -16.38 15.75
C LEU A 2 -4.89 -17.51 16.65
N ALA A 3 -5.33 -18.74 16.40
CA ALA A 3 -4.87 -19.92 17.13
C ALA A 3 -3.37 -20.17 16.96
N LEU A 4 -2.83 -19.97 15.75
CA LEU A 4 -1.40 -20.11 15.47
C LEU A 4 -0.55 -19.04 16.17
N LYS A 5 -1.11 -17.88 16.48
CA LYS A 5 -0.43 -16.80 17.23
C LYS A 5 -0.57 -16.93 18.75
N GLY A 6 -1.35 -17.89 19.24
CA GLY A 6 -1.64 -18.04 20.68
C GLY A 6 -2.30 -16.79 21.30
N SER A 7 -3.05 -16.04 20.51
CA SER A 7 -3.66 -14.76 20.94
C SER A 7 -5.12 -14.95 21.25
N ARG A 8 -5.58 -14.40 22.38
CA ARG A 8 -7.01 -14.17 22.65
C ARG A 8 -7.49 -12.97 21.86
N ALA A 9 -8.70 -13.05 21.31
CA ALA A 9 -9.32 -11.92 20.62
C ALA A 9 -10.56 -11.42 21.38
N ASN A 10 -10.71 -10.10 21.43
CA ASN A 10 -11.97 -9.47 21.78
C ASN A 10 -12.89 -9.53 20.55
N ILE A 11 -14.00 -10.26 20.64
CA ILE A 11 -14.90 -10.47 19.51
C ILE A 11 -15.99 -9.40 19.53
N CYS A 12 -16.01 -8.57 18.51
CA CYS A 12 -17.03 -7.56 18.25
C CYS A 12 -17.91 -8.02 17.09
N THR A 13 -19.23 -7.97 17.27
CA THR A 13 -20.21 -8.35 16.26
C THR A 13 -21.19 -7.21 16.00
N MET A 14 -21.80 -7.22 14.83
CA MET A 14 -22.92 -6.31 14.56
C MET A 14 -24.12 -6.66 15.44
N LYS A 15 -24.71 -5.65 16.06
CA LYS A 15 -25.97 -5.78 16.81
C LYS A 15 -27.07 -6.25 15.86
N ASP A 16 -27.97 -7.07 16.37
CA ASP A 16 -29.14 -7.58 15.65
C ASP A 16 -28.85 -8.52 14.44
N SER A 17 -27.61 -8.98 14.26
CA SER A 17 -27.28 -10.01 13.28
C SER A 17 -27.19 -11.39 13.94
N HIS A 18 -28.21 -12.22 13.71
CA HIS A 18 -28.23 -13.61 14.20
C HIS A 18 -27.06 -14.45 13.68
N ILE A 19 -26.59 -14.18 12.46
CA ILE A 19 -25.41 -14.88 11.89
C ILE A 19 -24.16 -14.47 12.62
N CYS A 20 -23.96 -13.18 12.87
CA CYS A 20 -22.81 -12.70 13.64
C CYS A 20 -22.80 -13.28 15.06
N GLU A 21 -23.94 -13.47 15.67
CA GLU A 21 -24.06 -14.04 17.01
C GLU A 21 -23.68 -15.52 17.04
N LYS A 22 -24.19 -16.31 16.11
CA LYS A 22 -23.80 -17.72 15.94
C LYS A 22 -22.30 -17.90 15.66
N LEU A 23 -21.74 -17.06 14.79
CA LEU A 23 -20.31 -17.08 14.50
C LEU A 23 -19.48 -16.68 15.74
N ARG A 24 -19.96 -15.71 16.52
CA ARG A 24 -19.29 -15.31 17.77
C ARG A 24 -19.22 -16.47 18.77
N GLU A 25 -20.28 -17.24 18.92
CA GLU A 25 -20.31 -18.40 19.81
C GLU A 25 -19.34 -19.48 19.33
N GLY A 26 -19.41 -19.89 18.07
CA GLY A 26 -18.49 -20.90 17.51
C GLY A 26 -17.02 -20.46 17.58
N VAL A 27 -16.72 -19.20 17.26
CA VAL A 27 -15.34 -18.69 17.33
C VAL A 27 -14.82 -18.62 18.77
N LYS A 28 -15.69 -18.33 19.77
CA LYS A 28 -15.28 -18.33 21.19
C LYS A 28 -14.80 -19.71 21.65
N GLU A 29 -15.43 -20.77 21.19
CA GLU A 29 -15.05 -22.15 21.54
C GLU A 29 -13.68 -22.52 20.94
N GLU A 30 -13.42 -22.08 19.71
CA GLU A 30 -12.18 -22.38 18.97
C GLU A 30 -10.96 -21.51 19.41
N ILE A 31 -11.18 -20.29 19.90
CA ILE A 31 -10.12 -19.32 20.23
C ILE A 31 -9.95 -19.16 21.75
N ASN A 32 -10.28 -20.16 22.54
CA ASN A 32 -10.17 -20.07 24.01
C ASN A 32 -8.72 -20.41 24.48
N HIS A 33 -7.73 -19.69 23.97
CA HIS A 33 -6.34 -19.83 24.35
C HIS A 33 -5.91 -18.79 25.39
N GLU A 34 -5.00 -19.15 26.28
CA GLU A 34 -4.35 -18.22 27.18
C GLU A 34 -3.37 -17.35 26.38
N GLY A 35 -3.61 -16.03 26.34
CA GLY A 35 -2.76 -15.08 25.61
C GLY A 35 -3.19 -13.63 25.79
N SER A 36 -2.42 -12.69 25.22
CA SER A 36 -2.74 -11.26 25.23
C SER A 36 -4.07 -10.97 24.53
N ARG A 37 -4.87 -10.06 25.12
CA ARG A 37 -6.16 -9.62 24.58
C ARG A 37 -6.06 -8.42 23.62
N ASP A 38 -4.87 -8.17 23.08
CA ASP A 38 -4.61 -7.00 22.23
C ASP A 38 -5.18 -7.14 20.80
N THR A 39 -5.73 -8.31 20.48
CA THR A 39 -6.35 -8.59 19.17
C THR A 39 -7.86 -8.35 19.23
N ILE A 40 -8.39 -7.64 18.26
CA ILE A 40 -9.83 -7.47 18.05
C ILE A 40 -10.25 -8.24 16.80
N LEU A 41 -11.23 -9.13 16.94
CA LEU A 41 -11.89 -9.80 15.83
C LEU A 41 -13.25 -9.13 15.60
N VAL A 42 -13.40 -8.48 14.46
CA VAL A 42 -14.67 -7.85 14.06
C VAL A 42 -15.38 -8.77 13.07
N ILE A 43 -16.62 -9.16 13.39
CA ILE A 43 -17.47 -9.97 12.52
C ILE A 43 -18.60 -9.10 12.01
N LEU A 44 -18.64 -8.89 10.69
CA LEU A 44 -19.64 -8.08 10.01
C LEU A 44 -20.54 -8.95 9.13
N ASP A 45 -21.85 -8.70 9.18
CA ASP A 45 -22.80 -9.34 8.27
C ASP A 45 -22.97 -8.46 7.02
N ARG A 46 -22.53 -8.94 5.89
CA ARG A 46 -22.58 -8.21 4.60
C ARG A 46 -24.01 -7.82 4.21
N ARG A 47 -25.01 -8.57 4.61
CA ARG A 47 -26.41 -8.24 4.31
C ARG A 47 -26.91 -6.98 5.01
N MET A 48 -26.27 -6.59 6.12
CA MET A 48 -26.58 -5.37 6.85
C MET A 48 -25.98 -4.11 6.22
N ASP A 49 -24.98 -4.28 5.36
CA ASP A 49 -24.36 -3.21 4.60
C ASP A 49 -24.00 -3.68 3.18
N PRO A 50 -24.99 -3.74 2.28
CA PRO A 50 -24.78 -4.14 0.89
C PRO A 50 -24.16 -3.03 0.03
N VAL A 51 -24.14 -1.79 0.50
CA VAL A 51 -23.75 -0.60 -0.28
C VAL A 51 -22.23 -0.41 -0.28
N THR A 52 -21.57 -0.56 0.89
CA THR A 52 -20.12 -0.33 1.01
C THR A 52 -19.28 -1.07 -0.03
N PRO A 53 -19.57 -2.34 -0.40
CA PRO A 53 -18.80 -3.02 -1.44
C PRO A 53 -18.94 -2.45 -2.85
N LEU A 54 -19.96 -1.64 -3.08
CA LEU A 54 -20.23 -0.99 -4.37
C LEU A 54 -19.58 0.39 -4.49
N LEU A 55 -19.01 0.89 -3.39
CA LEU A 55 -18.39 2.21 -3.34
C LEU A 55 -16.87 2.07 -3.53
N ASN A 56 -16.34 2.81 -4.50
CA ASN A 56 -14.89 2.93 -4.64
C ASN A 56 -14.34 3.84 -3.54
N GLN A 57 -13.38 3.35 -2.80
CA GLN A 57 -12.68 4.15 -1.81
C GLN A 57 -11.56 4.95 -2.48
N TRP A 58 -11.40 6.22 -2.04
CA TRP A 58 -10.45 7.16 -2.64
C TRP A 58 -9.10 7.17 -1.92
N THR A 59 -8.72 6.07 -1.31
CA THR A 59 -7.38 5.88 -0.75
C THR A 59 -6.48 5.20 -1.78
N TYR A 60 -5.18 5.47 -1.72
CA TYR A 60 -4.22 5.03 -2.71
C TYR A 60 -4.27 3.52 -2.97
N GLN A 61 -4.21 2.71 -1.92
CA GLN A 61 -4.28 1.25 -2.06
C GLN A 61 -5.61 0.80 -2.69
N ALA A 62 -6.72 1.35 -2.22
CA ALA A 62 -8.04 0.96 -2.71
C ALA A 62 -8.21 1.33 -4.19
N MET A 63 -7.76 2.52 -4.60
CA MET A 63 -7.82 2.94 -5.99
C MET A 63 -6.97 2.03 -6.89
N ILE A 64 -5.73 1.70 -6.48
CA ILE A 64 -4.90 0.76 -7.26
C ILE A 64 -5.59 -0.60 -7.36
N HIS A 65 -6.17 -1.10 -6.27
CA HIS A 65 -6.85 -2.39 -6.23
C HIS A 65 -8.05 -2.43 -7.18
N GLU A 66 -8.90 -1.40 -7.15
CA GLU A 66 -10.16 -1.37 -7.90
C GLU A 66 -9.97 -0.99 -9.38
N LEU A 67 -9.08 -0.04 -9.69
CA LEU A 67 -8.94 0.51 -11.04
C LEU A 67 -7.83 -0.19 -11.86
N ILE A 68 -6.78 -0.66 -11.20
CA ILE A 68 -5.63 -1.29 -11.86
C ILE A 68 -5.59 -2.80 -11.57
N GLY A 69 -5.79 -3.17 -10.32
CA GLY A 69 -5.68 -4.52 -9.80
C GLY A 69 -4.34 -4.79 -9.09
N ILE A 70 -4.43 -5.36 -7.88
CA ILE A 70 -3.27 -5.89 -7.14
C ILE A 70 -3.53 -7.38 -6.90
N LYS A 71 -2.64 -8.23 -7.39
CA LYS A 71 -2.70 -9.67 -7.13
C LYS A 71 -1.39 -10.15 -6.55
N ASP A 72 -1.44 -10.78 -5.38
CA ASP A 72 -0.25 -11.29 -4.68
C ASP A 72 0.84 -10.21 -4.53
N ASN A 73 0.45 -9.03 -4.08
CA ASN A 73 1.31 -7.83 -3.99
C ASN A 73 1.94 -7.40 -5.33
N THR A 74 1.41 -7.85 -6.46
CA THR A 74 1.93 -7.51 -7.78
C THR A 74 0.91 -6.66 -8.53
N VAL A 75 1.38 -5.56 -9.08
CA VAL A 75 0.66 -4.72 -10.05
C VAL A 75 1.14 -5.10 -11.45
N ASN A 76 0.20 -5.27 -12.37
CA ASN A 76 0.47 -5.56 -13.78
C ASN A 76 -0.12 -4.45 -14.65
N LEU A 77 0.75 -3.74 -15.37
CA LEU A 77 0.41 -2.67 -16.30
C LEU A 77 0.74 -3.06 -17.77
N GLU A 78 0.94 -4.37 -18.03
CA GLU A 78 1.23 -4.86 -19.38
C GLU A 78 0.10 -4.48 -20.37
N GLY A 79 0.49 -3.93 -21.51
CA GLY A 79 -0.47 -3.53 -22.55
C GLY A 79 -1.10 -2.15 -22.35
N ARG A 80 -0.74 -1.41 -21.29
CA ARG A 80 -1.14 0.00 -21.14
C ARG A 80 -0.23 0.90 -21.96
N GLU A 81 -0.84 1.92 -22.58
CA GLU A 81 -0.12 2.92 -23.35
C GLU A 81 0.76 3.77 -22.39
N ASP A 82 1.90 4.25 -22.87
CA ASP A 82 2.84 5.12 -22.16
C ASP A 82 3.50 4.54 -20.90
N VAL A 83 3.32 3.26 -20.60
CA VAL A 83 4.01 2.60 -19.48
C VAL A 83 5.37 2.04 -19.95
N PRO A 84 6.50 2.46 -19.33
CA PRO A 84 7.80 1.89 -19.64
C PRO A 84 7.82 0.38 -19.39
N LYS A 85 8.54 -0.38 -20.25
CA LYS A 85 8.62 -1.85 -20.13
C LYS A 85 9.12 -2.31 -18.75
N GLU A 86 10.03 -1.54 -18.14
CA GLU A 86 10.58 -1.80 -16.81
C GLU A 86 9.52 -1.63 -15.71
N MET A 87 8.46 -0.84 -15.97
CA MET A 87 7.34 -0.57 -15.06
C MET A 87 6.07 -1.35 -15.43
N SER A 88 6.13 -2.24 -16.42
CA SER A 88 4.96 -3.03 -16.84
C SER A 88 4.49 -4.01 -15.76
N ARG A 89 5.41 -4.46 -14.90
CA ARG A 89 5.07 -5.37 -13.78
C ARG A 89 6.04 -5.18 -12.62
N PHE A 90 5.49 -4.94 -11.43
CA PHE A 90 6.30 -4.74 -10.23
C PHE A 90 5.57 -5.15 -8.96
N THR A 91 6.34 -5.42 -7.90
CA THR A 91 5.80 -5.69 -6.57
C THR A 91 5.50 -4.38 -5.84
N LEU A 92 4.32 -4.31 -5.24
CA LEU A 92 3.86 -3.22 -4.41
C LEU A 92 3.48 -3.77 -3.03
N SER A 93 4.35 -3.61 -2.05
CA SER A 93 4.18 -4.14 -0.70
C SER A 93 4.65 -3.13 0.33
N ALA A 94 3.89 -2.98 1.42
CA ALA A 94 4.27 -2.14 2.55
C ALA A 94 5.55 -2.62 3.28
N GLU A 95 5.99 -3.85 3.06
CA GLU A 95 7.22 -4.39 3.63
C GLU A 95 8.47 -3.95 2.87
N SER A 96 8.35 -3.81 1.55
CA SER A 96 9.49 -3.50 0.65
C SER A 96 9.51 -2.05 0.17
N ASP A 97 8.40 -1.33 0.26
CA ASP A 97 8.21 0.02 -0.25
C ASP A 97 7.74 0.97 0.85
N GLU A 98 8.68 1.73 1.39
CA GLU A 98 8.41 2.68 2.48
C GLU A 98 7.46 3.81 2.06
N PHE A 99 7.56 4.30 0.81
CA PHE A 99 6.64 5.32 0.31
C PHE A 99 5.21 4.79 0.27
N TYR A 100 5.02 3.58 -0.25
CA TYR A 100 3.71 2.93 -0.27
C TYR A 100 3.18 2.71 1.14
N LYS A 101 4.00 2.19 2.05
CA LYS A 101 3.64 1.95 3.45
C LYS A 101 3.08 3.20 4.15
N LEU A 102 3.72 4.35 3.93
CA LEU A 102 3.33 5.61 4.56
C LEU A 102 2.09 6.24 3.91
N ASN A 103 1.83 5.95 2.64
CA ASN A 103 0.80 6.64 1.86
C ASN A 103 -0.36 5.76 1.41
N MET A 104 -0.37 4.45 1.69
CA MET A 104 -1.39 3.52 1.19
C MET A 104 -2.82 3.91 1.57
N TYR A 105 -3.00 4.61 2.68
CA TYR A 105 -4.30 5.11 3.15
C TYR A 105 -4.52 6.61 2.89
N ALA A 106 -3.58 7.29 2.24
CA ALA A 106 -3.73 8.69 1.86
C ALA A 106 -4.80 8.83 0.76
N ASN A 107 -5.57 9.91 0.78
CA ASN A 107 -6.48 10.23 -0.32
C ASN A 107 -5.72 10.73 -1.54
N PHE A 108 -6.38 10.72 -2.71
CA PHE A 108 -5.74 11.05 -4.00
C PHE A 108 -5.10 12.44 -4.03
N GLY A 109 -5.76 13.45 -3.44
CA GLY A 109 -5.22 14.81 -3.40
C GLY A 109 -3.97 14.93 -2.53
N GLN A 110 -3.96 14.32 -1.36
CA GLN A 110 -2.79 14.25 -0.47
C GLN A 110 -1.64 13.49 -1.14
N LEU A 111 -1.96 12.38 -1.80
CA LEU A 111 -1.00 11.57 -2.53
C LEU A 111 -0.30 12.38 -3.62
N GLY A 112 -1.05 13.18 -4.40
CA GLY A 112 -0.47 14.05 -5.43
C GLY A 112 0.59 15.00 -4.88
N GLN A 113 0.32 15.64 -3.74
CA GLN A 113 1.29 16.51 -3.06
C GLN A 113 2.52 15.74 -2.57
N THR A 114 2.31 14.53 -2.04
CA THR A 114 3.41 13.70 -1.55
C THR A 114 4.29 13.19 -2.69
N VAL A 115 3.70 12.79 -3.82
CA VAL A 115 4.45 12.39 -5.03
C VAL A 115 5.22 13.57 -5.61
N GLN A 116 4.64 14.77 -5.66
CA GLN A 116 5.38 15.97 -6.08
C GLN A 116 6.61 16.22 -5.18
N SER A 117 6.45 16.08 -3.87
CA SER A 117 7.56 16.21 -2.92
C SER A 117 8.63 15.13 -3.13
N LEU A 118 8.21 13.89 -3.41
CA LEU A 118 9.12 12.78 -3.74
C LEU A 118 9.94 13.09 -5.00
N VAL A 119 9.29 13.56 -6.07
CA VAL A 119 9.94 13.94 -7.33
C VAL A 119 10.92 15.10 -7.11
N LYS A 120 10.53 16.10 -6.34
CA LYS A 120 11.41 17.23 -6.02
C LYS A 120 12.65 16.80 -5.25
N ASN A 121 12.49 15.97 -4.22
CA ASN A 121 13.61 15.42 -3.46
C ASN A 121 14.59 14.64 -4.35
N TYR A 122 14.04 13.85 -5.28
CA TYR A 122 14.85 13.11 -6.25
C TYR A 122 15.62 14.06 -7.19
N GLN A 123 14.97 15.11 -7.70
CA GLN A 123 15.61 16.12 -8.54
C GLN A 123 16.71 16.86 -7.80
N ASP A 124 16.48 17.25 -6.55
CA ASP A 124 17.49 17.91 -5.70
C ASP A 124 18.71 17.01 -5.47
N MET A 125 18.49 15.71 -5.23
CA MET A 125 19.56 14.73 -5.13
C MET A 125 20.31 14.57 -6.46
N LYS A 126 19.61 14.55 -7.59
CA LYS A 126 20.19 14.48 -8.93
C LYS A 126 21.05 15.72 -9.24
N ASN A 127 20.57 16.90 -8.91
CA ASN A 127 21.30 18.17 -9.16
C ASN A 127 22.57 18.28 -8.30
N LYS A 128 22.53 17.84 -7.04
CA LYS A 128 23.73 17.77 -6.18
C LYS A 128 24.81 16.84 -6.73
N LYS A 129 24.44 15.83 -7.51
CA LYS A 129 25.36 14.87 -8.12
C LYS A 129 25.97 15.32 -9.45
N GLY A 130 25.44 16.40 -10.06
CA GLY A 130 25.96 16.93 -11.33
C GLY A 130 27.34 17.57 -11.24
N ASN A 131 27.82 17.93 -10.04
CA ASN A 131 29.12 18.56 -9.80
C ASN A 131 30.06 17.57 -9.10
N LEU A 132 30.70 16.67 -9.87
CA LEU A 132 31.70 15.72 -9.40
C LEU A 132 33.10 16.26 -9.74
N ASP A 133 33.51 17.35 -9.05
CA ASP A 133 34.78 18.04 -9.36
C ASP A 133 35.95 17.55 -8.50
N SER A 134 35.72 16.67 -7.50
CA SER A 134 36.76 16.17 -6.61
C SER A 134 36.68 14.66 -6.37
N LEU A 135 37.81 14.06 -5.94
CA LEU A 135 37.91 12.67 -5.53
C LEU A 135 37.02 12.36 -4.29
N ASN A 136 36.78 13.34 -3.44
CA ASN A 136 35.89 13.19 -2.30
C ASN A 136 34.44 13.15 -2.76
N ASP A 137 34.04 13.98 -3.71
CA ASP A 137 32.70 13.95 -4.30
C ASP A 137 32.39 12.61 -4.97
N LEU A 138 33.41 12.00 -5.62
CA LEU A 138 33.28 10.68 -6.21
C LEU A 138 33.08 9.57 -5.15
N LYS A 139 33.79 9.62 -4.03
CA LYS A 139 33.61 8.67 -2.90
C LYS A 139 32.23 8.80 -2.28
N ASP A 140 31.77 10.02 -2.04
CA ASP A 140 30.43 10.31 -1.50
C ASP A 140 29.33 9.86 -2.49
N PHE A 141 29.57 10.06 -3.79
CA PHE A 141 28.68 9.55 -4.83
C PHE A 141 28.57 8.01 -4.77
N ILE A 142 29.67 7.29 -4.72
CA ILE A 142 29.67 5.82 -4.68
C ILE A 142 28.94 5.32 -3.43
N SER A 143 29.15 5.96 -2.27
CA SER A 143 28.49 5.57 -1.00
C SER A 143 26.98 5.81 -1.02
N THR A 144 26.51 6.88 -1.65
CA THR A 144 25.08 7.25 -1.72
C THR A 144 24.34 6.70 -2.95
N TYR A 145 25.07 6.07 -3.89
CA TYR A 145 24.51 5.55 -5.14
C TYR A 145 23.39 4.52 -4.94
N PRO A 146 23.46 3.58 -3.97
CA PRO A 146 22.39 2.61 -3.74
C PRO A 146 21.08 3.30 -3.31
N GLU A 147 21.16 4.31 -2.46
CA GLU A 147 19.99 5.09 -2.01
C GLU A 147 19.37 5.86 -3.16
N PHE A 148 20.20 6.48 -3.99
CA PHE A 148 19.74 7.19 -5.18
C PHE A 148 19.04 6.24 -6.16
N LYS A 149 19.59 5.07 -6.41
CA LYS A 149 18.98 4.07 -7.29
C LYS A 149 17.65 3.57 -6.74
N LYS A 150 17.59 3.34 -5.43
CA LYS A 150 16.34 2.97 -4.73
C LYS A 150 15.28 4.07 -4.87
N MET A 151 15.66 5.32 -4.65
CA MET A 151 14.75 6.47 -4.79
C MET A 151 14.27 6.63 -6.23
N SER A 152 15.12 6.48 -7.24
CA SER A 152 14.72 6.50 -8.64
C SER A 152 13.63 5.48 -8.93
N GLY A 153 13.83 4.22 -8.55
CA GLY A 153 12.83 3.16 -8.74
C GLY A 153 11.51 3.44 -8.00
N THR A 154 11.56 4.07 -6.82
CA THR A 154 10.38 4.49 -6.08
C THR A 154 9.64 5.60 -6.82
N VAL A 155 10.35 6.63 -7.31
CA VAL A 155 9.77 7.73 -8.10
C VAL A 155 9.08 7.17 -9.34
N ASP A 156 9.80 6.38 -10.14
CA ASP A 156 9.29 5.84 -11.41
C ASP A 156 8.00 5.04 -11.17
N LYS A 157 7.98 4.17 -10.16
CA LYS A 157 6.84 3.36 -9.78
C LYS A 157 5.62 4.20 -9.40
N HIS A 158 5.79 5.13 -8.46
CA HIS A 158 4.66 5.89 -7.92
C HIS A 158 4.16 6.99 -8.85
N VAL A 159 5.04 7.57 -9.67
CA VAL A 159 4.62 8.48 -10.75
C VAL A 159 3.81 7.72 -11.79
N THR A 160 4.27 6.56 -12.24
CA THR A 160 3.52 5.71 -13.18
C THR A 160 2.15 5.34 -12.63
N LEU A 161 2.08 4.87 -11.37
CA LEU A 161 0.79 4.56 -10.73
C LEU A 161 -0.15 5.75 -10.65
N MET A 162 0.36 6.94 -10.30
CA MET A 162 -0.46 8.16 -10.25
C MET A 162 -0.98 8.57 -11.62
N THR A 163 -0.16 8.42 -12.66
CA THR A 163 -0.57 8.69 -14.05
C THR A 163 -1.69 7.74 -14.45
N GLU A 164 -1.51 6.44 -14.22
CA GLU A 164 -2.53 5.44 -14.55
C GLU A 164 -3.84 5.65 -13.78
N LEU A 165 -3.77 5.94 -12.48
CA LEU A 165 -4.97 6.25 -11.70
C LEU A 165 -5.68 7.52 -12.17
N SER A 166 -4.94 8.51 -12.66
CA SER A 166 -5.50 9.73 -13.22
C SER A 166 -6.21 9.47 -14.55
N ASN A 167 -5.65 8.60 -15.40
CA ASN A 167 -6.22 8.22 -16.68
C ASN A 167 -7.53 7.43 -16.52
N GLU A 168 -7.58 6.50 -15.58
CA GLU A 168 -8.79 5.71 -15.27
C GLU A 168 -9.92 6.55 -14.66
N HIS A 169 -9.59 7.74 -14.17
CA HIS A 169 -10.55 8.62 -13.49
C HIS A 169 -11.15 9.69 -14.41
N SER A 170 -10.62 9.87 -15.61
CA SER A 170 -11.08 10.86 -16.60
C SER A 170 -12.15 10.30 -17.50
#